data_421a0428302051382b2510cc33e2e127
#
_entry.id   421a0428302051382b2510cc33e2e127
#
_cell.length_a   1.000
_cell.length_b   1.000
_cell.length_c   1.000
_cell.angle_alpha   90.00
_cell.angle_beta   90.00
_cell.angle_gamma   90.00
#
_symmetry.space_group_name_H-M   'P 1'
#
loop_
_entity.id
_entity.type
_entity.pdbx_description
1 polymer ?
#
loop_
_entity_poly.entity_id
_entity_poly.type
_entity_poly.pdbx_seq_one_letter_code
_entity_poly.pdbx_strand_id
1 'polypeptide(L)'
;MSKRIIKKVAVIGSGIMGSGIACHFANIGVEVLLLDIVPRELTDIEKAKGLSLEDKAVRNRLVNDALNTSLKSKPSPIYHQKFASRITTGNLEDDIAKVKDVDWIIEVVVERLDIKKQVFENLEKHRTPGTLITSNTSGIPIQFMNEGRSEDFQKHFCGTHFFNPPRYLKLFEI
;
A
#
# COMPACT_ATOMS: atom_id res chain seq x y z
N MET A 1 21.04 -20.01 -2.05
CA MET A 1 20.06 -18.89 -2.20
C MET A 1 20.36 -17.84 -1.14
N SER A 2 20.60 -16.58 -1.52
CA SER A 2 20.76 -15.50 -0.56
C SER A 2 19.42 -15.25 0.12
N LYS A 3 19.39 -15.19 1.45
CA LYS A 3 18.18 -14.90 2.23
C LYS A 3 17.78 -13.43 2.00
N ARG A 4 16.58 -13.19 1.46
CA ARG A 4 16.04 -11.83 1.32
C ARG A 4 15.72 -11.27 2.71
N ILE A 5 16.17 -10.06 2.98
CA ILE A 5 15.88 -9.34 4.22
C ILE A 5 14.90 -8.22 3.89
N ILE A 6 13.74 -8.20 4.53
CA ILE A 6 12.72 -7.17 4.36
C ILE A 6 12.80 -6.22 5.55
N LYS A 7 13.17 -4.97 5.30
CA LYS A 7 13.25 -3.90 6.30
C LYS A 7 12.23 -2.80 6.04
N LYS A 8 11.86 -2.61 4.78
CA LYS A 8 10.94 -1.56 4.35
C LYS A 8 9.97 -2.11 3.30
N VAL A 9 8.68 -1.83 3.48
CA VAL A 9 7.63 -2.23 2.56
C VAL A 9 6.85 -1.02 2.06
N ALA A 10 6.32 -1.09 0.83
CA ALA A 10 5.31 -0.17 0.35
C ALA A 10 3.97 -0.92 0.28
N VAL A 11 2.92 -0.32 0.83
CA VAL A 11 1.54 -0.79 0.71
C VAL A 11 0.78 0.19 -0.18
N ILE A 12 0.24 -0.30 -1.27
CA ILE A 12 -0.45 0.51 -2.29
C ILE A 12 -1.95 0.30 -2.17
N GLY A 13 -2.64 1.35 -1.75
CA GLY A 13 -4.05 1.32 -1.33
C GLY A 13 -4.19 1.32 0.18
N SER A 14 -4.90 2.29 0.74
CA SER A 14 -5.06 2.50 2.18
C SER A 14 -6.41 2.06 2.72
N GLY A 15 -7.20 1.33 1.94
CA GLY A 15 -8.46 0.75 2.41
C GLY A 15 -8.31 -0.09 3.68
N ILE A 16 -9.38 -0.75 4.12
CA ILE A 16 -9.39 -1.56 5.36
C ILE A 16 -8.22 -2.54 5.40
N MET A 17 -8.00 -3.29 4.31
CA MET A 17 -6.91 -4.25 4.24
C MET A 17 -5.54 -3.57 4.19
N GLY A 18 -5.37 -2.53 3.35
CA GLY A 18 -4.08 -1.85 3.21
C GLY A 18 -3.61 -1.18 4.50
N SER A 19 -4.48 -0.44 5.18
CA SER A 19 -4.16 0.14 6.49
C SER A 19 -3.89 -0.93 7.56
N GLY A 20 -4.66 -2.04 7.53
CA GLY A 20 -4.44 -3.19 8.42
C GLY A 20 -3.09 -3.87 8.19
N ILE A 21 -2.71 -4.10 6.94
CA ILE A 21 -1.41 -4.66 6.55
C ILE A 21 -0.27 -3.72 6.93
N ALA A 22 -0.43 -2.41 6.70
CA ALA A 22 0.55 -1.40 7.12
C ALA A 22 0.79 -1.44 8.64
N CYS A 23 -0.28 -1.49 9.44
CA CYS A 23 -0.18 -1.63 10.89
C CYS A 23 0.49 -2.96 11.29
N HIS A 24 0.21 -4.06 10.59
CA HIS A 24 0.81 -5.37 10.87
C HIS A 24 2.32 -5.34 10.66
N PHE A 25 2.82 -4.78 9.57
CA PHE A 25 4.26 -4.61 9.34
C PHE A 25 4.90 -3.66 10.35
N ALA A 26 4.25 -2.56 10.70
CA ALA A 26 4.73 -1.65 11.74
C ALA A 26 4.86 -2.34 13.11
N ASN A 27 3.95 -3.25 13.45
CA ASN A 27 3.99 -4.04 14.67
C ASN A 27 5.25 -4.92 14.79
N ILE A 28 5.71 -5.48 13.68
CA ILE A 28 6.89 -6.38 13.64
C ILE A 28 8.21 -5.65 13.37
N GLY A 29 8.19 -4.31 13.37
CA GLY A 29 9.40 -3.51 13.27
C GLY A 29 9.83 -3.11 11.86
N VAL A 30 9.00 -3.37 10.85
CA VAL A 30 9.26 -3.01 9.46
C VAL A 30 8.79 -1.57 9.20
N GLU A 31 9.58 -0.79 8.47
CA GLU A 31 9.16 0.53 7.98
C GLU A 31 8.14 0.39 6.84
N VAL A 32 7.13 1.24 6.84
CA VAL A 32 6.03 1.17 5.88
C VAL A 32 5.85 2.49 5.16
N LEU A 33 5.82 2.43 3.84
CA LEU A 33 5.32 3.50 2.96
C LEU A 33 3.90 3.14 2.54
N LEU A 34 2.90 3.85 3.05
CA LEU A 34 1.49 3.65 2.70
C LEU A 34 1.07 4.72 1.69
N LEU A 35 0.74 4.29 0.47
CA LEU A 35 0.34 5.17 -0.63
C LEU A 35 -1.10 4.92 -1.05
N ASP A 36 -1.80 6.00 -1.42
CA ASP A 36 -3.13 5.92 -2.01
C ASP A 36 -3.27 6.94 -3.15
N ILE A 37 -4.42 6.96 -3.81
CA ILE A 37 -4.74 7.96 -4.84
C ILE A 37 -4.93 9.35 -4.22
N VAL A 38 -4.76 10.38 -5.05
CA VAL A 38 -5.09 11.77 -4.70
C VAL A 38 -6.61 11.95 -4.82
N PRO A 39 -7.28 12.66 -3.89
CA PRO A 39 -8.68 13.03 -4.02
C PRO A 39 -8.89 13.97 -5.22
N ARG A 40 -10.00 13.81 -5.92
CA ARG A 40 -10.31 14.62 -7.11
C ARG A 40 -11.19 15.83 -6.82
N GLU A 41 -11.73 15.91 -5.61
CA GLU A 41 -12.64 16.98 -5.18
C GLU A 41 -12.33 17.42 -3.75
N LEU A 42 -12.55 18.70 -3.50
CA LEU A 42 -12.50 19.27 -2.15
C LEU A 42 -13.76 18.93 -1.37
N THR A 43 -13.60 18.63 -0.09
CA THR A 43 -14.73 18.61 0.87
C THR A 43 -15.20 20.02 1.15
N ASP A 44 -16.43 20.18 1.67
CA ASP A 44 -16.95 21.50 2.03
C ASP A 44 -16.12 22.14 3.16
N ILE A 45 -15.55 21.34 4.05
CA ILE A 45 -14.65 21.84 5.12
C ILE A 45 -13.36 22.40 4.50
N GLU A 46 -12.79 21.76 3.48
CA GLU A 46 -11.59 22.22 2.79
C GLU A 46 -11.86 23.51 2.01
N LYS A 47 -13.00 23.57 1.31
CA LYS A 47 -13.45 24.78 0.61
C LYS A 47 -13.61 25.94 1.58
N ALA A 48 -14.26 25.71 2.73
CA ALA A 48 -14.44 26.74 3.76
C ALA A 48 -13.12 27.24 4.37
N LYS A 49 -12.07 26.40 4.35
CA LYS A 49 -10.72 26.76 4.79
C LYS A 49 -9.87 27.42 3.69
N GLY A 50 -10.40 27.59 2.47
CA GLY A 50 -9.68 28.12 1.32
C GLY A 50 -8.58 27.21 0.80
N LEU A 51 -8.65 25.89 1.03
CA LEU A 51 -7.67 24.93 0.52
C LEU A 51 -7.96 24.64 -0.94
N SER A 52 -6.91 24.17 -1.63
CA SER A 52 -6.92 23.75 -3.05
C SER A 52 -6.59 22.26 -3.18
N LEU A 53 -6.78 21.69 -4.37
CA LEU A 53 -6.36 20.32 -4.69
C LEU A 53 -4.84 20.15 -4.71
N GLU A 54 -4.09 21.24 -4.74
CA GLU A 54 -2.62 21.23 -4.71
C GLU A 54 -2.05 21.21 -3.27
N ASP A 55 -2.89 21.49 -2.28
CA ASP A 55 -2.45 21.45 -0.88
C ASP A 55 -2.09 20.02 -0.45
N LYS A 56 -0.90 19.84 0.07
CA LYS A 56 -0.41 18.52 0.53
C LYS A 56 -1.35 17.83 1.51
N ALA A 57 -2.01 18.60 2.37
CA ALA A 57 -2.98 18.07 3.31
C ALA A 57 -4.19 17.46 2.60
N VAL A 58 -4.66 18.11 1.52
CA VAL A 58 -5.75 17.63 0.67
C VAL A 58 -5.29 16.41 -0.14
N ARG A 59 -4.13 16.51 -0.81
CA ARG A 59 -3.59 15.43 -1.65
C ARG A 59 -3.39 14.12 -0.88
N ASN A 60 -3.03 14.19 0.40
CA ASN A 60 -2.83 13.02 1.26
C ASN A 60 -4.03 12.73 2.18
N ARG A 61 -5.18 13.40 2.01
CA ARG A 61 -6.35 13.21 2.87
C ARG A 61 -6.80 11.75 2.93
N LEU A 62 -6.97 11.11 1.78
CA LEU A 62 -7.50 9.75 1.71
C LEU A 62 -6.65 8.77 2.52
N VAL A 63 -5.34 8.78 2.31
CA VAL A 63 -4.43 7.89 3.04
C VAL A 63 -4.37 8.22 4.52
N ASN A 64 -4.37 9.49 4.88
CA ASN A 64 -4.30 9.93 6.29
C ASN A 64 -5.58 9.59 7.05
N ASP A 65 -6.75 9.84 6.46
CA ASP A 65 -8.04 9.53 7.07
C ASP A 65 -8.24 8.03 7.23
N ALA A 66 -7.86 7.24 6.22
CA ALA A 66 -7.93 5.78 6.28
C ALA A 66 -7.02 5.21 7.39
N LEU A 67 -5.75 5.66 7.45
CA LEU A 67 -4.84 5.23 8.52
C LEU A 67 -5.35 5.66 9.90
N ASN A 68 -5.78 6.91 10.07
CA ASN A 68 -6.31 7.42 11.33
C ASN A 68 -7.56 6.65 11.78
N THR A 69 -8.45 6.32 10.85
CA THR A 69 -9.64 5.50 11.13
C THR A 69 -9.23 4.10 11.57
N SER A 70 -8.27 3.49 10.88
CA SER A 70 -7.74 2.17 11.22
C SER A 70 -7.11 2.17 12.63
N LEU A 71 -6.27 3.16 12.95
CA LEU A 71 -5.61 3.27 14.26
C LEU A 71 -6.58 3.43 15.43
N LYS A 72 -7.78 3.99 15.19
CA LYS A 72 -8.84 4.18 16.17
C LYS A 72 -9.82 3.01 16.24
N SER A 73 -9.73 2.05 15.33
CA SER A 73 -10.68 0.93 15.25
C SER A 73 -10.56 -0.02 16.43
N LYS A 74 -11.63 -0.77 16.66
CA LYS A 74 -11.69 -1.85 17.66
C LYS A 74 -12.12 -3.14 16.97
N PRO A 75 -11.36 -4.23 17.10
CA PRO A 75 -10.07 -4.32 17.80
C PRO A 75 -8.96 -3.52 17.11
N SER A 76 -8.00 -3.01 17.89
CA SER A 76 -6.91 -2.18 17.35
C SER A 76 -5.99 -3.00 16.42
N PRO A 77 -5.63 -2.52 15.22
CA PRO A 77 -4.69 -3.20 14.33
C PRO A 77 -3.23 -3.03 14.78
N ILE A 78 -2.94 -2.11 15.70
CA ILE A 78 -1.58 -1.82 16.16
C ILE A 78 -1.40 -2.25 17.63
N TYR A 79 -0.22 -2.80 17.96
CA TYR A 79 0.07 -3.26 19.33
C TYR A 79 0.32 -2.10 20.29
N HIS A 80 0.98 -1.06 19.81
CA HIS A 80 1.28 0.13 20.60
C HIS A 80 1.32 1.36 19.69
N GLN A 81 0.72 2.48 20.14
CA GLN A 81 0.60 3.71 19.33
C GLN A 81 1.94 4.23 18.79
N LYS A 82 3.04 4.09 19.56
CA LYS A 82 4.37 4.48 19.10
C LYS A 82 4.81 3.77 17.81
N PHE A 83 4.26 2.59 17.49
CA PHE A 83 4.63 1.87 16.27
C PHE A 83 4.05 2.51 15.01
N ALA A 84 3.02 3.36 15.14
CA ALA A 84 2.48 4.12 14.03
C ALA A 84 3.52 5.06 13.39
N SER A 85 4.55 5.48 14.14
CA SER A 85 5.64 6.30 13.60
C SER A 85 6.49 5.58 12.53
N ARG A 86 6.35 4.26 12.39
CA ARG A 86 6.99 3.48 11.32
C ARG A 86 6.23 3.55 10.00
N ILE A 87 5.01 4.13 10.01
CA ILE A 87 4.18 4.27 8.81
C ILE A 87 4.31 5.69 8.29
N THR A 88 4.89 5.84 7.10
CA THR A 88 4.91 7.10 6.36
C THR A 88 3.79 7.06 5.33
N THR A 89 2.94 8.07 5.30
CA THR A 89 1.86 8.22 4.32
C THR A 89 2.28 9.08 3.15
N GLY A 90 1.66 8.86 1.99
CA GLY A 90 1.86 9.64 0.78
C GLY A 90 0.83 9.29 -0.28
N ASN A 91 1.02 9.79 -1.48
CA ASN A 91 0.13 9.50 -2.60
C ASN A 91 0.88 9.00 -3.84
N LEU A 92 0.14 8.38 -4.76
CA LEU A 92 0.69 7.76 -5.97
C LEU A 92 1.18 8.76 -7.04
N GLU A 93 0.86 10.04 -6.91
CA GLU A 93 1.33 11.07 -7.84
C GLU A 93 2.64 11.70 -7.35
N ASP A 94 2.69 12.10 -6.08
CA ASP A 94 3.83 12.84 -5.52
C ASP A 94 4.94 11.92 -4.97
N ASP A 95 4.56 10.74 -4.47
CA ASP A 95 5.43 9.92 -3.65
C ASP A 95 5.79 8.56 -4.26
N ILE A 96 5.25 8.22 -5.43
CA ILE A 96 5.49 6.90 -6.05
C ILE A 96 6.96 6.59 -6.28
N ALA A 97 7.78 7.61 -6.58
CA ALA A 97 9.22 7.44 -6.77
C ALA A 97 9.95 6.88 -5.53
N LYS A 98 9.34 6.97 -4.33
CA LYS A 98 9.88 6.41 -3.09
C LYS A 98 9.82 4.88 -3.03
N VAL A 99 9.07 4.23 -3.93
CA VAL A 99 9.03 2.75 -3.99
C VAL A 99 10.36 2.14 -4.46
N LYS A 100 11.28 2.94 -5.00
CA LYS A 100 12.64 2.48 -5.32
C LYS A 100 13.45 2.05 -4.10
N ASP A 101 13.08 2.55 -2.91
CA ASP A 101 13.82 2.37 -1.67
C ASP A 101 13.19 1.29 -0.76
N VAL A 102 12.25 0.48 -1.28
CA VAL A 102 11.60 -0.58 -0.51
C VAL A 102 12.05 -1.97 -0.98
N ASP A 103 11.96 -2.93 -0.08
CA ASP A 103 12.32 -4.33 -0.35
C ASP A 103 11.15 -5.13 -0.93
N TRP A 104 9.91 -4.69 -0.62
CA TRP A 104 8.68 -5.36 -1.02
C TRP A 104 7.55 -4.35 -1.23
N ILE A 105 6.83 -4.49 -2.34
CA ILE A 105 5.63 -3.70 -2.69
C ILE A 105 4.41 -4.63 -2.63
N ILE A 106 3.40 -4.24 -1.87
CA ILE A 106 2.15 -5.00 -1.67
C ILE A 106 1.00 -4.18 -2.26
N GLU A 107 0.41 -4.64 -3.34
CA GLU A 107 -0.76 -4.01 -3.95
C GLU A 107 -2.04 -4.47 -3.25
N VAL A 108 -2.85 -3.51 -2.82
CA VAL A 108 -4.10 -3.69 -2.05
C VAL A 108 -5.18 -2.73 -2.55
N VAL A 109 -5.18 -2.41 -3.83
CA VAL A 109 -6.19 -1.54 -4.44
C VAL A 109 -7.49 -2.31 -4.74
N VAL A 110 -8.51 -1.61 -5.23
CA VAL A 110 -9.81 -2.20 -5.57
C VAL A 110 -9.67 -3.41 -6.49
N GLU A 111 -10.58 -4.37 -6.35
CA GLU A 111 -10.55 -5.66 -7.06
C GLU A 111 -11.03 -5.49 -8.52
N ARG A 112 -10.27 -4.73 -9.29
CA ARG A 112 -10.48 -4.46 -10.72
C ARG A 112 -9.17 -4.64 -11.48
N LEU A 113 -9.16 -5.54 -12.45
CA LEU A 113 -7.96 -5.90 -13.22
C LEU A 113 -7.34 -4.72 -13.98
N ASP A 114 -8.19 -3.87 -14.59
CA ASP A 114 -7.75 -2.69 -15.32
C ASP A 114 -6.99 -1.70 -14.42
N ILE A 115 -7.51 -1.44 -13.22
CA ILE A 115 -6.87 -0.57 -12.23
C ILE A 115 -5.57 -1.20 -11.72
N LYS A 116 -5.57 -2.49 -11.39
CA LYS A 116 -4.36 -3.18 -10.94
C LYS A 116 -3.26 -3.15 -12.01
N LYS A 117 -3.60 -3.37 -13.28
CA LYS A 117 -2.64 -3.27 -14.41
C LYS A 117 -2.02 -1.87 -14.52
N GLN A 118 -2.82 -0.80 -14.37
CA GLN A 118 -2.32 0.59 -14.38
C GLN A 118 -1.39 0.87 -13.19
N VAL A 119 -1.76 0.41 -12.01
CA VAL A 119 -0.92 0.56 -10.80
C VAL A 119 0.40 -0.17 -10.98
N PHE A 120 0.40 -1.42 -11.44
CA PHE A 120 1.63 -2.18 -11.67
C PHE A 120 2.50 -1.57 -12.77
N GLU A 121 1.90 -1.03 -13.84
CA GLU A 121 2.66 -0.32 -14.87
C GLU A 121 3.38 0.90 -14.29
N ASN A 122 2.73 1.64 -13.42
CA ASN A 122 3.33 2.81 -12.78
C ASN A 122 4.42 2.39 -11.77
N LEU A 123 4.16 1.39 -10.94
CA LEU A 123 5.13 0.84 -9.99
C LEU A 123 6.38 0.30 -10.69
N GLU A 124 6.22 -0.38 -11.82
CA GLU A 124 7.31 -0.96 -12.58
C GLU A 124 8.30 0.11 -13.09
N LYS A 125 7.81 1.30 -13.43
CA LYS A 125 8.65 2.43 -13.88
C LYS A 125 9.51 3.02 -12.74
N HIS A 126 9.12 2.83 -11.48
CA HIS A 126 9.75 3.49 -10.34
C HIS A 126 10.47 2.54 -9.38
N ARG A 127 10.12 1.25 -9.38
CA ARG A 127 10.76 0.28 -8.49
C ARG A 127 12.20 -0.03 -8.89
N THR A 128 13.00 -0.44 -7.95
CA THR A 128 14.31 -1.02 -8.22
C THR A 128 14.15 -2.45 -8.77
N PRO A 129 14.88 -2.85 -9.84
CA PRO A 129 14.90 -4.23 -10.30
C PRO A 129 15.18 -5.21 -9.14
N GLY A 130 14.48 -6.34 -9.13
CA GLY A 130 14.59 -7.34 -8.06
C GLY A 130 13.75 -7.07 -6.82
N THR A 131 13.09 -5.91 -6.68
CA THR A 131 12.12 -5.66 -5.61
C THR A 131 10.95 -6.65 -5.71
N LEU A 132 10.59 -7.30 -4.61
CA LEU A 132 9.41 -8.17 -4.56
C LEU A 132 8.14 -7.34 -4.76
N ILE A 133 7.25 -7.82 -5.61
CA ILE A 133 5.92 -7.23 -5.81
C ILE A 133 4.88 -8.31 -5.60
N THR A 134 3.81 -7.96 -4.89
CA THR A 134 2.70 -8.89 -4.68
C THR A 134 1.35 -8.18 -4.78
N SER A 135 0.31 -8.96 -5.11
CA SER A 135 -1.07 -8.51 -5.05
C SER A 135 -1.81 -9.22 -3.93
N ASN A 136 -2.59 -8.47 -3.16
CA ASN A 136 -3.49 -9.02 -2.13
C ASN A 136 -4.87 -9.36 -2.72
N THR A 137 -4.92 -9.71 -4.01
CA THR A 137 -6.16 -10.12 -4.68
C THR A 137 -6.73 -11.39 -4.07
N SER A 138 -8.06 -11.49 -4.02
CA SER A 138 -8.76 -12.72 -3.58
C SER A 138 -9.34 -13.51 -4.75
N GLY A 139 -9.55 -12.89 -5.92
CA GLY A 139 -10.31 -13.51 -7.00
C GLY A 139 -9.73 -13.31 -8.40
N ILE A 140 -8.84 -12.34 -8.62
CA ILE A 140 -8.26 -12.10 -9.94
C ILE A 140 -7.06 -13.04 -10.13
N PRO A 141 -7.06 -13.89 -11.18
CA PRO A 141 -5.93 -14.76 -11.47
C PRO A 141 -4.62 -13.97 -11.64
N ILE A 142 -3.58 -14.39 -10.94
CA ILE A 142 -2.28 -13.71 -10.88
C ILE A 142 -1.66 -13.54 -12.27
N GLN A 143 -1.83 -14.53 -13.17
CA GLN A 143 -1.30 -14.47 -14.53
C GLN A 143 -1.81 -13.26 -15.32
N PHE A 144 -3.05 -12.82 -15.13
CA PHE A 144 -3.61 -11.67 -15.85
C PHE A 144 -2.94 -10.34 -15.46
N MET A 145 -2.43 -10.24 -14.25
CA MET A 145 -1.69 -9.07 -13.78
C MET A 145 -0.22 -9.11 -14.22
N ASN A 146 0.32 -10.32 -14.42
CA ASN A 146 1.70 -10.56 -14.78
C ASN A 146 1.94 -10.49 -16.31
N GLU A 147 0.87 -10.69 -17.10
CA GLU A 147 0.92 -10.67 -18.55
C GLU A 147 1.42 -9.33 -19.10
N GLY A 148 2.35 -9.37 -20.04
CA GLY A 148 2.93 -8.18 -20.69
C GLY A 148 3.88 -7.36 -19.82
N ARG A 149 4.21 -7.80 -18.60
CA ARG A 149 5.21 -7.17 -17.74
C ARG A 149 6.63 -7.60 -18.14
N SER A 150 7.63 -6.81 -17.67
CA SER A 150 9.04 -7.17 -17.89
C SER A 150 9.39 -8.51 -17.26
N GLU A 151 10.44 -9.16 -17.78
CA GLU A 151 10.94 -10.42 -17.22
C GLU A 151 11.33 -10.30 -15.75
N ASP A 152 11.91 -9.17 -15.35
CA ASP A 152 12.23 -8.90 -13.95
C ASP A 152 10.99 -8.79 -13.08
N PHE A 153 9.93 -8.11 -13.56
CA PHE A 153 8.66 -8.04 -12.83
C PHE A 153 8.09 -9.46 -12.64
N GLN A 154 7.99 -10.23 -13.73
CA GLN A 154 7.41 -11.59 -13.69
C GLN A 154 8.14 -12.52 -12.73
N LYS A 155 9.47 -12.43 -12.64
CA LYS A 155 10.30 -13.21 -11.70
C LYS A 155 10.11 -12.83 -10.24
N HIS A 156 9.63 -11.62 -9.97
CA HIS A 156 9.50 -11.09 -8.61
C HIS A 156 8.05 -10.82 -8.20
N PHE A 157 7.08 -11.33 -8.95
CA PHE A 157 5.66 -11.13 -8.72
C PHE A 157 4.96 -12.41 -8.28
N CYS A 158 4.13 -12.31 -7.23
CA CYS A 158 3.23 -13.39 -6.80
C CYS A 158 1.98 -12.82 -6.10
N GLY A 159 1.01 -13.69 -5.82
CA GLY A 159 -0.09 -13.36 -4.92
C GLY A 159 0.35 -13.48 -3.46
N THR A 160 -0.15 -12.60 -2.60
CA THR A 160 0.00 -12.74 -1.15
C THR A 160 -1.30 -12.29 -0.51
N HIS A 161 -2.07 -13.22 0.01
CA HIS A 161 -3.39 -12.95 0.54
C HIS A 161 -3.38 -12.94 2.05
N PHE A 162 -3.54 -11.74 2.62
CA PHE A 162 -3.78 -11.53 4.04
C PHE A 162 -5.27 -11.65 4.34
N PHE A 163 -5.62 -12.28 5.45
CA PHE A 163 -7.00 -12.36 5.90
C PHE A 163 -7.34 -11.21 6.85
N ASN A 164 -8.61 -10.77 6.79
CA ASN A 164 -9.10 -9.66 7.61
C ASN A 164 -9.60 -10.15 8.98
N PRO A 165 -9.11 -9.60 10.10
CA PRO A 165 -8.08 -8.56 10.24
C PRO A 165 -6.65 -9.15 10.21
N PRO A 166 -5.69 -8.53 9.47
CA PRO A 166 -4.33 -9.09 9.28
C PRO A 166 -3.56 -9.36 10.59
N ARG A 167 -3.82 -8.57 11.64
CA ARG A 167 -3.21 -8.76 12.95
C ARG A 167 -3.65 -10.06 13.65
N TYR A 168 -4.89 -10.47 13.44
CA TYR A 168 -5.53 -11.52 14.25
C TYR A 168 -5.63 -12.84 13.53
N LEU A 169 -5.83 -12.83 12.22
CA LEU A 169 -5.86 -14.02 11.40
C LEU A 169 -4.44 -14.38 10.98
N LYS A 170 -3.98 -15.56 11.42
CA LYS A 170 -2.60 -16.01 11.20
C LYS A 170 -2.39 -16.70 9.86
N LEU A 171 -3.46 -16.93 9.09
CA LEU A 171 -3.37 -17.49 7.75
C LEU A 171 -2.83 -16.45 6.77
N PHE A 172 -1.86 -16.85 5.98
CA PHE A 172 -1.26 -16.08 4.91
C PHE A 172 -1.05 -17.02 3.72
N GLU A 173 -1.71 -16.74 2.62
CA GLU A 173 -1.60 -17.52 1.37
C GLU A 173 -0.57 -16.87 0.43
N ILE A 174 0.19 -17.71 -0.27
CA ILE A 174 1.17 -17.31 -1.30
C ILE A 174 0.87 -18.10 -2.57
#